data_49cb13d79f848ea3f82043318d5990d9
#
_entry.id   49cb13d79f848ea3f82043318d5990d9
#
_cell.length_a   1.000
_cell.length_b   1.000
_cell.length_c   1.000
_cell.angle_alpha   90.00
_cell.angle_beta   90.00
_cell.angle_gamma   90.00
#
_symmetry.space_group_name_H-M   'P 1'
#
loop_
_entity.id
_entity.type
_entity.pdbx_description
1 polymer ?
#
loop_
_entity_poly.entity_id
_entity_poly.type
_entity_poly.pdbx_seq_one_letter_code
_entity_poly.pdbx_strand_id
1 'polypeptide(L)'
;KLYRWFVYYVINDEVKDKIIKPLAKTFRDNNYRVKPVLEQLFKSNHFYEMYIRGAVIKNPISFSLGFLRQFNLSGIEDLNYSEKYYYWKARHNNVSDQGQDMLDHPNVAGWPAYYQEPLFHEYWITSVTLPTRTSHIKYYLSNNGVRASQTDNNVRVKSKPLTLINTFDKPEDISHIVNKLCEWLLPVQDEISQDLKNDFI
;
A
#
# COMPACT_ATOMS: atom_id res chain seq x y z
N LYS A 1 14.06 -15.95 -2.32
CA LYS A 1 13.71 -14.66 -1.65
C LYS A 1 13.10 -13.67 -2.65
N LEU A 2 13.72 -13.36 -3.83
CA LEU A 2 13.20 -12.39 -4.81
C LEU A 2 11.77 -12.71 -5.24
N TYR A 3 11.44 -13.96 -5.53
CA TYR A 3 10.09 -14.38 -5.88
C TYR A 3 9.07 -14.05 -4.78
N ARG A 4 9.37 -14.42 -3.53
CA ARG A 4 8.49 -14.12 -2.38
C ARG A 4 8.31 -12.63 -2.15
N TRP A 5 9.29 -11.82 -2.48
CA TRP A 5 9.24 -10.37 -2.32
C TRP A 5 8.38 -9.69 -3.38
N PHE A 6 8.52 -10.11 -4.64
CA PHE A 6 7.92 -9.39 -5.77
C PHE A 6 6.66 -10.05 -6.35
N VAL A 7 6.42 -11.33 -6.07
CA VAL A 7 5.35 -12.10 -6.72
C VAL A 7 4.38 -12.68 -5.71
N TYR A 8 4.80 -13.76 -5.02
CA TYR A 8 3.92 -14.46 -4.11
C TYR A 8 4.72 -15.29 -3.09
N TYR A 9 4.18 -15.44 -1.89
CA TYR A 9 4.92 -16.13 -0.81
C TYR A 9 4.79 -17.65 -0.86
N VAL A 10 3.72 -18.19 -1.45
CA VAL A 10 3.55 -19.64 -1.61
C VAL A 10 4.35 -20.12 -2.81
N ILE A 11 5.22 -21.10 -2.57
CA ILE A 11 6.05 -21.73 -3.60
C ILE A 11 5.73 -23.23 -3.60
N ASN A 12 4.81 -23.66 -4.46
CA ASN A 12 4.52 -25.06 -4.71
C ASN A 12 5.56 -25.68 -5.65
N ASP A 13 5.47 -26.99 -5.90
CA ASP A 13 6.43 -27.69 -6.76
C ASP A 13 6.39 -27.21 -8.21
N GLU A 14 5.23 -26.81 -8.73
CA GLU A 14 5.12 -26.26 -10.08
C GLU A 14 5.87 -24.93 -10.22
N VAL A 15 5.64 -23.99 -9.29
CA VAL A 15 6.36 -22.70 -9.24
C VAL A 15 7.86 -22.94 -9.06
N LYS A 16 8.24 -23.90 -8.21
CA LYS A 16 9.63 -24.26 -7.99
C LYS A 16 10.31 -24.74 -9.29
N ASP A 17 9.64 -25.62 -10.04
CA ASP A 17 10.22 -26.23 -11.23
C ASP A 17 10.17 -25.30 -12.44
N LYS A 18 9.02 -24.63 -12.68
CA LYS A 18 8.82 -23.81 -13.89
C LYS A 18 9.36 -22.39 -13.76
N ILE A 19 9.44 -21.84 -12.54
CA ILE A 19 9.81 -20.44 -12.31
C ILE A 19 11.15 -20.33 -11.55
N ILE A 20 11.24 -20.93 -10.36
CA ILE A 20 12.41 -20.73 -9.49
C ILE A 20 13.66 -21.35 -10.07
N LYS A 21 13.61 -22.59 -10.61
CA LYS A 21 14.79 -23.25 -11.21
C LYS A 21 15.33 -22.49 -12.41
N PRO A 22 14.54 -22.04 -13.40
CA PRO A 22 15.01 -21.19 -14.48
C PRO A 22 15.64 -19.89 -14.00
N LEU A 23 15.01 -19.17 -13.07
CA LEU A 23 15.55 -17.94 -12.50
C LEU A 23 16.87 -18.18 -11.77
N ALA A 24 17.00 -19.29 -11.04
CA ALA A 24 18.24 -19.67 -10.38
C ALA A 24 19.35 -20.03 -11.39
N LYS A 25 18.99 -20.62 -12.54
CA LYS A 25 19.94 -20.84 -13.66
C LYS A 25 20.41 -19.50 -14.20
N THR A 26 19.51 -18.59 -14.54
CA THR A 26 19.85 -17.24 -15.02
C THR A 26 20.76 -16.50 -14.04
N PHE A 27 20.53 -16.64 -12.74
CA PHE A 27 21.37 -16.03 -11.73
C PHE A 27 22.82 -16.53 -11.78
N ARG A 28 23.01 -17.86 -11.88
CA ARG A 28 24.34 -18.48 -12.00
C ARG A 28 25.03 -18.11 -13.31
N ASP A 29 24.32 -18.22 -14.43
CA ASP A 29 24.86 -17.97 -15.78
C ASP A 29 25.25 -16.49 -15.97
N ASN A 30 24.75 -15.58 -15.17
CA ASN A 30 25.07 -14.15 -15.19
C ASN A 30 25.94 -13.69 -14.00
N ASN A 31 26.83 -14.56 -13.52
CA ASN A 31 27.76 -14.25 -12.44
C ASN A 31 27.07 -13.68 -11.18
N TYR A 32 25.95 -14.29 -10.80
CA TYR A 32 25.16 -13.91 -9.62
C TYR A 32 24.63 -12.46 -9.63
N ARG A 33 24.43 -11.88 -10.81
CA ARG A 33 23.84 -10.55 -10.97
C ARG A 33 22.31 -10.64 -10.84
N VAL A 34 21.72 -9.76 -10.02
CA VAL A 34 20.27 -9.75 -9.74
C VAL A 34 19.47 -9.19 -10.92
N LYS A 35 20.00 -8.18 -11.64
CA LYS A 35 19.27 -7.49 -12.70
C LYS A 35 18.70 -8.43 -13.78
N PRO A 36 19.48 -9.37 -14.39
CA PRO A 36 18.93 -10.30 -15.38
C PRO A 36 17.81 -11.19 -14.84
N VAL A 37 17.87 -11.57 -13.55
CA VAL A 37 16.84 -12.37 -12.89
C VAL A 37 15.54 -11.59 -12.74
N LEU A 38 15.62 -10.32 -12.32
CA LEU A 38 14.45 -9.44 -12.21
C LEU A 38 13.85 -9.12 -13.58
N GLU A 39 14.67 -8.88 -14.60
CA GLU A 39 14.21 -8.69 -15.98
C GLU A 39 13.44 -9.89 -16.50
N GLN A 40 13.97 -11.11 -16.28
CA GLN A 40 13.27 -12.34 -16.67
C GLN A 40 11.96 -12.52 -15.90
N LEU A 41 11.97 -12.26 -14.59
CA LEU A 41 10.80 -12.41 -13.74
C LEU A 41 9.68 -11.43 -14.15
N PHE A 42 9.99 -10.13 -14.25
CA PHE A 42 9.01 -9.10 -14.56
C PHE A 42 8.48 -9.12 -16.00
N LYS A 43 9.21 -9.76 -16.92
CA LYS A 43 8.76 -9.97 -18.31
C LYS A 43 8.04 -11.29 -18.50
N SER A 44 7.96 -12.14 -17.48
CA SER A 44 7.26 -13.43 -17.59
C SER A 44 5.75 -13.27 -17.51
N ASN A 45 5.00 -14.10 -18.26
CA ASN A 45 3.55 -14.16 -18.17
C ASN A 45 3.08 -14.48 -16.74
N HIS A 46 3.84 -15.33 -16.04
CA HIS A 46 3.55 -15.70 -14.66
C HIS A 46 3.44 -14.50 -13.71
N PHE A 47 4.27 -13.46 -13.89
CA PHE A 47 4.21 -12.25 -13.05
C PHE A 47 2.88 -11.48 -13.17
N TYR A 48 2.17 -11.65 -14.29
CA TYR A 48 0.90 -10.97 -14.59
C TYR A 48 -0.34 -11.86 -14.41
N GLU A 49 -0.19 -13.06 -13.88
CA GLU A 49 -1.32 -13.95 -13.62
C GLU A 49 -2.28 -13.34 -12.59
N MET A 50 -3.59 -13.53 -12.80
CA MET A 50 -4.64 -12.87 -12.01
C MET A 50 -4.53 -13.18 -10.51
N TYR A 51 -4.22 -14.41 -10.13
CA TYR A 51 -4.12 -14.80 -8.72
C TYR A 51 -2.93 -14.14 -7.96
N ILE A 52 -2.00 -13.53 -8.69
CA ILE A 52 -0.86 -12.78 -8.11
C ILE A 52 -1.24 -11.33 -7.83
N ARG A 53 -2.23 -10.79 -8.56
CA ARG A 53 -2.68 -9.41 -8.38
C ARG A 53 -3.31 -9.24 -7.00
N GLY A 54 -2.85 -8.25 -6.25
CA GLY A 54 -3.36 -7.98 -4.90
C GLY A 54 -3.02 -9.02 -3.84
N ALA A 55 -2.22 -10.03 -4.18
CA ALA A 55 -1.87 -11.12 -3.28
C ALA A 55 -0.96 -10.71 -2.11
N VAL A 56 -0.31 -9.54 -2.21
CA VAL A 56 0.61 -9.05 -1.18
C VAL A 56 0.00 -7.88 -0.44
N ILE A 57 -0.20 -8.05 0.86
CA ILE A 57 -0.67 -6.98 1.75
C ILE A 57 0.40 -5.90 1.87
N LYS A 58 0.03 -4.66 1.61
CA LYS A 58 0.94 -3.50 1.79
C LYS A 58 1.39 -3.41 3.25
N ASN A 59 2.69 -3.22 3.46
CA ASN A 59 3.19 -2.88 4.78
C ASN A 59 2.64 -1.51 5.24
N PRO A 60 2.63 -1.20 6.55
CA PRO A 60 2.07 0.03 7.10
C PRO A 60 2.61 1.32 6.47
N ILE A 61 3.92 1.38 6.19
CA ILE A 61 4.53 2.54 5.53
C ILE A 61 3.98 2.71 4.12
N SER A 62 4.01 1.65 3.30
CA SER A 62 3.52 1.69 1.92
C SER A 62 2.02 1.97 1.85
N PHE A 63 1.25 1.47 2.80
CA PHE A 63 -0.18 1.74 2.92
C PHE A 63 -0.44 3.21 3.25
N SER A 64 0.16 3.72 4.32
CA SER A 64 -0.11 5.08 4.81
C SER A 64 0.44 6.15 3.87
N LEU A 65 1.70 6.04 3.42
CA LEU A 65 2.28 7.03 2.51
C LEU A 65 1.72 6.92 1.09
N GLY A 66 1.38 5.70 0.64
CA GLY A 66 0.72 5.49 -0.64
C GLY A 66 -0.63 6.20 -0.69
N PHE A 67 -1.43 6.09 0.37
CA PHE A 67 -2.69 6.79 0.51
C PHE A 67 -2.51 8.31 0.45
N LEU A 68 -1.59 8.87 1.25
CA LEU A 68 -1.33 10.31 1.27
C LEU A 68 -0.92 10.86 -0.10
N ARG A 69 -0.09 10.12 -0.83
CA ARG A 69 0.35 10.50 -2.18
C ARG A 69 -0.76 10.40 -3.21
N GLN A 70 -1.54 9.32 -3.16
CA GLN A 70 -2.60 9.06 -4.13
C GLN A 70 -3.71 10.09 -4.05
N PHE A 71 -4.07 10.52 -2.84
CA PHE A 71 -5.12 11.52 -2.61
C PHE A 71 -4.61 12.95 -2.56
N ASN A 72 -3.31 13.18 -2.77
CA ASN A 72 -2.68 14.49 -2.80
C ASN A 72 -3.21 15.42 -1.70
N LEU A 73 -3.03 15.02 -0.44
CA LEU A 73 -3.50 15.80 0.70
C LEU A 73 -2.80 17.16 0.71
N SER A 74 -3.56 18.19 0.37
CA SER A 74 -3.07 19.56 0.25
C SER A 74 -3.00 20.26 1.61
N GLY A 75 -2.22 21.34 1.68
CA GLY A 75 -2.09 22.20 2.86
C GLY A 75 -0.83 21.94 3.69
N ILE A 76 0.01 20.98 3.30
CA ILE A 76 1.31 20.73 3.96
C ILE A 76 2.31 21.83 3.60
N GLU A 77 2.21 22.38 2.40
CA GLU A 77 3.08 23.44 1.89
C GLU A 77 2.97 24.72 2.72
N ASP A 78 1.76 25.04 3.19
CA ASP A 78 1.44 26.23 3.95
C ASP A 78 1.85 26.15 5.44
N LEU A 79 2.26 24.97 5.91
CA LEU A 79 2.68 24.76 7.29
C LEU A 79 4.09 25.30 7.53
N ASN A 80 4.30 25.91 8.70
CA ASN A 80 5.64 26.27 9.16
C ASN A 80 6.46 25.02 9.55
N TYR A 81 7.75 25.20 9.86
CA TYR A 81 8.64 24.08 10.16
C TYR A 81 8.17 23.21 11.33
N SER A 82 7.74 23.84 12.45
CA SER A 82 7.28 23.14 13.64
C SER A 82 6.00 22.34 13.37
N GLU A 83 5.09 22.89 12.59
CA GLU A 83 3.84 22.25 12.18
C GLU A 83 4.10 21.08 11.24
N LYS A 84 5.00 21.24 10.26
CA LYS A 84 5.44 20.13 9.40
C LYS A 84 6.04 18.99 10.21
N TYR A 85 6.89 19.31 11.17
CA TYR A 85 7.48 18.31 12.05
C TYR A 85 6.42 17.58 12.87
N TYR A 86 5.49 18.33 13.49
CA TYR A 86 4.39 17.74 14.25
C TYR A 86 3.50 16.85 13.36
N TYR A 87 3.16 17.31 12.18
CA TYR A 87 2.39 16.54 11.21
C TYR A 87 3.08 15.22 10.86
N TRP A 88 4.36 15.25 10.49
CA TRP A 88 5.09 14.04 10.11
C TRP A 88 5.33 13.10 11.28
N LYS A 89 5.58 13.62 12.48
CA LYS A 89 5.65 12.80 13.70
C LYS A 89 4.34 12.05 13.95
N ALA A 90 3.20 12.68 13.77
CA ALA A 90 1.90 12.01 13.88
C ALA A 90 1.71 10.93 12.79
N ARG A 91 2.26 11.12 11.59
CA ARG A 91 2.25 10.07 10.53
C ARG A 91 3.15 8.90 10.89
N HIS A 92 4.30 9.16 11.44
CA HIS A 92 5.19 8.13 11.98
C HIS A 92 4.45 7.29 13.04
N ASN A 93 3.82 7.92 14.01
CA ASN A 93 3.05 7.23 15.04
C ASN A 93 1.93 6.36 14.43
N ASN A 94 1.21 6.87 13.43
CA ASN A 94 0.17 6.08 12.75
C ASN A 94 0.70 4.81 12.06
N VAL A 95 1.93 4.84 11.58
CA VAL A 95 2.60 3.67 10.99
C VAL A 95 3.05 2.71 12.10
N SER A 96 3.58 3.24 13.19
CA SER A 96 3.96 2.49 14.39
C SER A 96 2.77 1.75 15.01
N ASP A 97 1.61 2.41 15.14
CA ASP A 97 0.35 1.83 15.63
C ASP A 97 -0.13 0.64 14.78
N GLN A 98 0.31 0.57 13.53
CA GLN A 98 0.04 -0.55 12.63
C GLN A 98 1.11 -1.66 12.70
N GLY A 99 2.06 -1.56 13.62
CA GLY A 99 3.09 -2.56 13.87
C GLY A 99 4.38 -2.40 13.06
N GLN A 100 4.59 -1.22 12.43
CA GLN A 100 5.85 -0.94 11.72
C GLN A 100 6.45 0.37 12.20
N ASP A 101 7.18 0.34 13.32
CA ASP A 101 7.91 1.51 13.79
C ASP A 101 9.17 1.73 12.93
N MET A 102 9.22 2.88 12.26
CA MET A 102 10.34 3.17 11.35
C MET A 102 11.63 3.33 12.14
N LEU A 103 12.69 2.63 11.71
CA LEU A 103 14.02 2.61 12.33
C LEU A 103 14.09 1.89 13.67
N ASP A 104 12.98 1.37 14.20
CA ASP A 104 12.92 0.58 15.43
C ASP A 104 12.22 -0.76 15.17
N HIS A 105 12.93 -1.68 14.53
CA HIS A 105 12.44 -3.03 14.26
C HIS A 105 12.61 -3.94 15.47
N PRO A 106 11.69 -4.92 15.66
CA PRO A 106 11.59 -5.67 16.92
C PRO A 106 12.79 -6.58 17.23
N ASN A 107 13.61 -6.89 16.24
CA ASN A 107 14.81 -7.73 16.40
C ASN A 107 15.77 -7.57 15.21
N VAL A 108 16.95 -8.19 15.31
CA VAL A 108 18.01 -8.12 14.28
C VAL A 108 17.60 -8.68 12.91
N ALA A 109 16.57 -9.51 12.83
CA ALA A 109 16.04 -10.03 11.57
C ALA A 109 15.03 -9.07 10.91
N GLY A 110 14.62 -8.02 11.60
CA GLY A 110 13.62 -7.05 11.13
C GLY A 110 12.19 -7.40 11.57
N TRP A 111 11.21 -7.01 10.77
CA TRP A 111 9.79 -7.31 11.04
C TRP A 111 9.44 -8.73 10.58
N PRO A 112 8.65 -9.49 11.38
CA PRO A 112 8.23 -10.85 11.06
C PRO A 112 7.61 -11.00 9.67
N ALA A 113 6.84 -10.02 9.23
CA ALA A 113 6.19 -9.99 7.92
C ALA A 113 7.15 -10.12 6.71
N TYR A 114 8.45 -9.92 6.90
CA TYR A 114 9.43 -10.04 5.83
C TYR A 114 10.19 -11.37 5.82
N TYR A 115 10.19 -12.11 6.91
CA TYR A 115 10.99 -13.34 7.00
C TYR A 115 10.27 -14.53 7.63
N GLN A 116 9.25 -14.31 8.45
CA GLN A 116 8.65 -15.38 9.24
C GLN A 116 7.63 -16.18 8.44
N GLU A 117 7.88 -17.46 8.30
CA GLU A 117 6.97 -18.41 7.68
C GLU A 117 5.89 -18.88 8.68
N PRO A 118 4.69 -19.28 8.20
CA PRO A 118 4.27 -19.29 6.78
C PRO A 118 3.60 -18.00 6.32
N LEU A 119 3.33 -17.04 7.20
CA LEU A 119 2.39 -15.95 6.96
C LEU A 119 2.99 -14.73 6.26
N PHE A 120 4.31 -14.48 6.37
CA PHE A 120 4.96 -13.31 5.75
C PHE A 120 4.15 -12.02 5.88
N HIS A 121 3.78 -11.40 4.75
CA HIS A 121 3.04 -10.14 4.71
C HIS A 121 1.67 -10.18 5.40
N GLU A 122 1.09 -11.35 5.67
CA GLU A 122 -0.16 -11.48 6.43
C GLU A 122 0.00 -11.01 7.87
N TYR A 123 1.23 -11.05 8.44
CA TYR A 123 1.50 -10.47 9.76
C TYR A 123 1.20 -8.97 9.89
N TRP A 124 1.05 -8.25 8.77
CA TRP A 124 0.63 -6.86 8.82
C TRP A 124 -0.85 -6.67 9.16
N ILE A 125 -1.66 -7.73 9.11
CA ILE A 125 -3.10 -7.69 9.38
C ILE A 125 -3.44 -8.56 10.58
N THR A 126 -3.94 -7.92 11.61
CA THR A 126 -4.43 -8.54 12.85
C THR A 126 -5.79 -7.96 13.20
N SER A 127 -6.44 -8.50 14.24
CA SER A 127 -7.68 -7.94 14.81
C SER A 127 -7.51 -6.51 15.33
N VAL A 128 -6.28 -6.05 15.56
CA VAL A 128 -5.96 -4.68 15.99
C VAL A 128 -5.55 -3.81 14.81
N THR A 129 -4.64 -4.27 13.96
CA THR A 129 -4.06 -3.43 12.91
C THR A 129 -5.03 -3.14 11.77
N LEU A 130 -5.96 -4.04 11.46
CA LEU A 130 -6.96 -3.80 10.42
C LEU A 130 -7.94 -2.67 10.79
N PRO A 131 -8.58 -2.66 11.97
CA PRO A 131 -9.37 -1.50 12.43
C PRO A 131 -8.55 -0.22 12.53
N THR A 132 -7.28 -0.29 12.95
CA THR A 132 -6.38 0.86 13.02
C THR A 132 -6.18 1.47 11.63
N ARG A 133 -5.92 0.67 10.59
CA ARG A 133 -5.84 1.14 9.20
C ARG A 133 -7.10 1.88 8.76
N THR A 134 -8.26 1.28 9.01
CA THR A 134 -9.56 1.89 8.66
C THR A 134 -9.78 3.21 9.39
N SER A 135 -9.46 3.27 10.69
CA SER A 135 -9.59 4.48 11.50
C SER A 135 -8.71 5.62 11.00
N HIS A 136 -7.47 5.30 10.59
CA HIS A 136 -6.55 6.28 10.03
C HIS A 136 -7.09 6.87 8.71
N ILE A 137 -7.60 6.03 7.79
CA ILE A 137 -8.22 6.50 6.55
C ILE A 137 -9.41 7.42 6.83
N LYS A 138 -10.33 7.00 7.71
CA LYS A 138 -11.48 7.82 8.10
C LYS A 138 -11.07 9.17 8.70
N TYR A 139 -10.01 9.18 9.50
CA TYR A 139 -9.49 10.41 10.10
C TYR A 139 -8.94 11.38 9.04
N TYR A 140 -8.18 10.87 8.05
CA TYR A 140 -7.69 11.68 6.93
C TYR A 140 -8.80 12.26 6.06
N LEU A 141 -9.87 11.51 5.84
CA LEU A 141 -10.99 11.91 5.01
C LEU A 141 -12.04 12.74 5.77
N SER A 142 -11.87 12.92 7.08
CA SER A 142 -12.82 13.68 7.88
C SER A 142 -12.86 15.16 7.46
N ASN A 143 -14.05 15.76 7.54
CA ASN A 143 -14.26 17.20 7.26
C ASN A 143 -13.40 18.11 8.17
N ASN A 144 -13.06 17.63 9.37
CA ASN A 144 -12.23 18.36 10.31
C ASN A 144 -10.76 18.37 9.92
N GLY A 145 -10.34 17.46 9.05
CA GLY A 145 -8.94 17.30 8.69
C GLY A 145 -8.07 16.80 9.84
N VAL A 146 -6.81 16.66 9.55
CA VAL A 146 -5.78 16.12 10.45
C VAL A 146 -5.06 17.27 11.15
N ARG A 147 -4.99 17.23 12.48
CA ARG A 147 -4.26 18.23 13.26
C ARG A 147 -2.77 18.27 12.85
N ALA A 148 -2.25 19.48 12.65
CA ALA A 148 -0.88 19.73 12.23
C ALA A 148 -0.10 20.66 13.16
N SER A 149 -0.62 21.00 14.34
CA SER A 149 0.10 21.81 15.33
C SER A 149 -0.11 21.25 16.74
N GLN A 150 0.94 21.33 17.56
CA GLN A 150 0.87 20.93 18.96
C GLN A 150 0.14 21.97 19.80
N THR A 151 0.28 23.23 19.47
CA THR A 151 -0.19 24.38 20.27
C THR A 151 -1.50 24.98 19.76
N ASP A 152 -1.80 24.85 18.47
CA ASP A 152 -3.04 25.36 17.86
C ASP A 152 -3.86 24.25 17.23
N ASN A 153 -5.05 24.02 17.75
CA ASN A 153 -6.00 23.02 17.25
C ASN A 153 -6.65 23.39 15.92
N ASN A 154 -6.55 24.65 15.49
CA ASN A 154 -7.13 25.12 14.23
C ASN A 154 -6.19 24.85 13.03
N VAL A 155 -4.90 24.63 13.27
CA VAL A 155 -3.96 24.29 12.23
C VAL A 155 -4.17 22.83 11.82
N ARG A 156 -4.78 22.63 10.65
CA ARG A 156 -5.20 21.32 10.16
C ARG A 156 -4.92 21.13 8.68
N VAL A 157 -4.48 19.94 8.33
CA VAL A 157 -4.38 19.48 6.93
C VAL A 157 -5.68 18.78 6.57
N LYS A 158 -6.40 19.30 5.57
CA LYS A 158 -7.66 18.75 5.11
C LYS A 158 -7.49 18.08 3.75
N SER A 159 -8.13 16.96 3.56
CA SER A 159 -8.29 16.39 2.22
C SER A 159 -9.18 17.28 1.37
N LYS A 160 -8.88 17.35 0.07
CA LYS A 160 -9.70 18.06 -0.92
C LYS A 160 -10.24 17.06 -1.95
N PRO A 161 -11.19 16.19 -1.59
CA PRO A 161 -11.66 15.12 -2.48
C PRO A 161 -12.23 15.65 -3.80
N LEU A 162 -12.91 16.81 -3.77
CA LEU A 162 -13.44 17.43 -4.98
C LEU A 162 -12.35 17.83 -5.97
N THR A 163 -11.17 18.25 -5.49
CA THR A 163 -10.04 18.54 -6.37
C THR A 163 -9.60 17.30 -7.15
N LEU A 164 -9.60 16.14 -6.50
CA LEU A 164 -9.31 14.87 -7.15
C LEU A 164 -10.41 14.48 -8.14
N ILE A 165 -11.68 14.53 -7.71
CA ILE A 165 -12.83 14.17 -8.55
C ILE A 165 -12.89 15.03 -9.81
N ASN A 166 -12.62 16.32 -9.69
CA ASN A 166 -12.58 17.25 -10.83
C ASN A 166 -11.46 16.94 -11.85
N THR A 167 -10.54 16.04 -11.55
CA THR A 167 -9.55 15.54 -12.53
C THR A 167 -10.08 14.40 -13.40
N PHE A 168 -11.25 13.84 -13.07
CA PHE A 168 -11.86 12.77 -13.83
C PHE A 168 -12.58 13.33 -15.08
N ASP A 169 -12.71 12.50 -16.12
CA ASP A 169 -13.35 12.91 -17.38
C ASP A 169 -14.84 13.26 -17.22
N LYS A 170 -15.52 12.69 -16.20
CA LYS A 170 -16.93 12.91 -15.91
C LYS A 170 -17.14 13.11 -14.40
N PRO A 171 -16.77 14.26 -13.85
CA PRO A 171 -16.82 14.51 -12.40
C PRO A 171 -18.25 14.66 -11.85
N GLU A 172 -19.26 14.83 -12.71
CA GLU A 172 -20.67 14.90 -12.37
C GLU A 172 -21.40 13.54 -12.39
N ASP A 173 -20.77 12.49 -12.94
CA ASP A 173 -21.33 11.15 -13.02
C ASP A 173 -20.84 10.30 -11.84
N ILE A 174 -21.73 10.03 -10.88
CA ILE A 174 -21.41 9.25 -9.67
C ILE A 174 -20.95 7.84 -10.03
N SER A 175 -21.59 7.19 -11.01
CA SER A 175 -21.20 5.84 -11.44
C SER A 175 -19.78 5.83 -12.02
N HIS A 176 -19.44 6.86 -12.80
CA HIS A 176 -18.08 7.03 -13.32
C HIS A 176 -17.06 7.24 -12.21
N ILE A 177 -17.38 8.09 -11.22
CA ILE A 177 -16.51 8.35 -10.05
C ILE A 177 -16.25 7.06 -9.27
N VAL A 178 -17.30 6.29 -8.94
CA VAL A 178 -17.18 5.03 -8.20
C VAL A 178 -16.30 4.05 -8.96
N ASN A 179 -16.53 3.87 -10.27
CA ASN A 179 -15.71 2.97 -11.10
C ASN A 179 -14.24 3.41 -11.13
N LYS A 180 -13.96 4.71 -11.29
CA LYS A 180 -12.59 5.23 -11.27
C LYS A 180 -11.90 5.06 -9.91
N LEU A 181 -12.59 5.28 -8.81
CA LEU A 181 -12.05 5.03 -7.47
C LEU A 181 -11.78 3.53 -7.25
N CYS A 182 -12.67 2.64 -7.69
CA CYS A 182 -12.43 1.20 -7.66
C CYS A 182 -11.19 0.82 -8.49
N GLU A 183 -11.05 1.38 -9.69
CA GLU A 183 -9.90 1.18 -10.57
C GLU A 183 -8.58 1.58 -9.91
N TRP A 184 -8.57 2.65 -9.12
CA TRP A 184 -7.38 3.16 -8.47
C TRP A 184 -7.03 2.47 -7.15
N LEU A 185 -8.06 2.05 -6.40
CA LEU A 185 -7.87 1.59 -5.03
C LEU A 185 -7.80 0.07 -4.93
N LEU A 186 -8.36 -0.65 -5.89
CA LEU A 186 -8.51 -2.09 -5.82
C LEU A 186 -7.66 -2.80 -6.88
N PRO A 187 -6.88 -3.79 -6.49
CA PRO A 187 -5.98 -4.48 -7.41
C PRO A 187 -6.72 -5.39 -8.40
N VAL A 188 -7.94 -5.83 -8.04
CA VAL A 188 -8.80 -6.71 -8.86
C VAL A 188 -10.17 -6.08 -8.94
N GLN A 189 -10.50 -5.53 -10.10
CA GLN A 189 -11.74 -4.75 -10.31
C GLN A 189 -12.90 -5.62 -10.71
N ASP A 190 -12.60 -6.70 -11.43
CA ASP A 190 -13.60 -7.59 -12.02
C ASP A 190 -14.32 -8.46 -10.99
N GLU A 191 -13.75 -8.60 -9.80
CA GLU A 191 -14.34 -9.35 -8.68
C GLU A 191 -15.33 -8.53 -7.83
N ILE A 192 -15.41 -7.21 -8.08
CA ILE A 192 -16.36 -6.36 -7.36
C ILE A 192 -17.70 -6.45 -8.08
N SER A 193 -18.68 -7.06 -7.42
CA SER A 193 -20.02 -7.18 -7.97
C SER A 193 -20.60 -5.78 -8.27
N GLN A 194 -21.41 -5.70 -9.33
CA GLN A 194 -22.10 -4.44 -9.65
C GLN A 194 -23.03 -4.02 -8.51
N ASP A 195 -23.60 -4.98 -7.78
CA ASP A 195 -24.47 -4.72 -6.63
C ASP A 195 -23.70 -3.97 -5.53
N LEU A 196 -22.46 -4.40 -5.20
CA LEU A 196 -21.62 -3.70 -4.24
C LEU A 196 -21.25 -2.28 -4.71
N LYS A 197 -21.03 -2.08 -6.01
CA LYS A 197 -20.81 -0.74 -6.56
C LYS A 197 -22.03 0.15 -6.46
N ASN A 198 -23.21 -0.42 -6.67
CA ASN A 198 -24.49 0.28 -6.58
C ASN A 198 -24.79 0.76 -5.15
N ASP A 199 -24.26 0.09 -4.11
CA ASP A 199 -24.38 0.53 -2.71
C ASP A 199 -23.68 1.88 -2.44
N PHE A 200 -22.81 2.33 -3.34
CA PHE A 200 -22.10 3.61 -3.25
C PHE A 200 -22.71 4.72 -4.14
N ILE A 201 -23.71 4.41 -4.93
CA ILE A 201 -24.40 5.34 -5.83
C ILE A 201 -25.72 5.81 -5.21
#